data_8c4048ce8418000fd20129fd7d3953b7
#
_entry.id   8c4048ce8418000fd20129fd7d3953b7
#
_cell.length_a   1.000
_cell.length_b   1.000
_cell.length_c   1.000
_cell.angle_alpha   90.00
_cell.angle_beta   90.00
_cell.angle_gamma   90.00
#
_symmetry.space_group_name_H-M   'P 1'
#
loop_
_entity.id
_entity.type
_entity.pdbx_description
1 polymer ?
#
loop_
_entity_poly.entity_id
_entity_poly.type
_entity_poly.pdbx_seq_one_letter_code
_entity_poly.pdbx_strand_id
1 'polypeptide(L)'
;QGTLGKSSLGGVQPKIVLAQTKHGWSQALGGHPTTHILKPQLPGAHETVIFDEEYGARIARSLVLANFDTWIEDFAGLPTLVIERYDRANGERIHQEDFNQVLGAQGNEKYQEVGGIVSLKRIAEALRRNSLQPDLTVLARMTILSVALGNLDMHAKNLGLLHLTNGDVRLAPAYDVVPQAHMNNDGKLALAVNKVYRHRDVTRQDLSAELKAWG
;
A
#
# COMPACT_ATOMS: atom_id res chain seq x y z
N GLN A 1 -11.73 24.81 -21.41
CA GLN A 1 -11.26 24.57 -20.03
C GLN A 1 -11.65 23.14 -19.68
N GLY A 2 -10.69 22.21 -19.79
CA GLY A 2 -10.90 20.79 -19.44
C GLY A 2 -10.91 20.64 -17.92
N THR A 3 -11.94 19.97 -17.39
CA THR A 3 -12.01 19.57 -15.99
C THR A 3 -10.87 18.61 -15.69
N LEU A 4 -9.92 19.03 -14.85
CA LEU A 4 -8.88 18.18 -14.27
C LEU A 4 -9.56 17.01 -13.54
N GLY A 5 -9.34 15.79 -14.01
CA GLY A 5 -9.86 14.60 -13.36
C GLY A 5 -9.31 14.51 -11.94
N LYS A 6 -10.16 14.64 -10.93
CA LYS A 6 -9.79 14.47 -9.52
C LYS A 6 -9.43 13.01 -9.27
N SER A 7 -8.14 12.72 -9.23
CA SER A 7 -7.62 11.46 -8.69
C SER A 7 -7.39 11.69 -7.19
N SER A 8 -8.25 11.18 -6.33
CA SER A 8 -8.07 11.23 -4.88
C SER A 8 -7.12 10.10 -4.45
N LEU A 9 -5.81 10.36 -4.49
CA LEU A 9 -4.82 9.47 -3.89
C LEU A 9 -4.53 9.96 -2.46
N GLY A 10 -4.78 9.12 -1.47
CA GLY A 10 -4.44 9.39 -0.08
C GLY A 10 -2.91 9.40 0.13
N GLY A 11 -2.44 10.00 1.23
CA GLY A 11 -1.03 10.03 1.66
C GLY A 11 -0.45 11.44 1.77
N VAL A 12 0.56 11.56 2.63
CA VAL A 12 1.20 12.84 2.97
C VAL A 12 2.29 13.22 1.96
N GLN A 13 2.94 12.24 1.32
CA GLN A 13 4.00 12.48 0.34
C GLN A 13 3.42 13.08 -0.95
N PRO A 14 4.00 14.17 -1.49
CA PRO A 14 3.62 14.73 -2.78
C PRO A 14 3.70 13.67 -3.87
N LYS A 15 2.67 13.63 -4.72
CA LYS A 15 2.62 12.69 -5.84
C LYS A 15 1.91 13.30 -7.04
N ILE A 16 2.36 12.90 -8.22
CA ILE A 16 1.80 13.30 -9.51
C ILE A 16 1.29 12.03 -10.18
N VAL A 17 0.18 12.12 -10.88
CA VAL A 17 -0.36 11.00 -11.66
C VAL A 17 -0.32 11.35 -13.15
N LEU A 18 0.33 10.49 -13.93
CA LEU A 18 0.51 10.67 -15.37
C LEU A 18 0.10 9.42 -16.14
N ALA A 19 -0.12 9.59 -17.43
CA ALA A 19 -0.19 8.51 -18.38
C ALA A 19 1.15 8.38 -19.12
N GLN A 20 1.72 7.19 -19.13
CA GLN A 20 2.84 6.87 -20.01
C GLN A 20 2.31 6.47 -21.38
N THR A 21 2.83 7.11 -22.43
CA THR A 21 2.44 6.86 -23.82
C THR A 21 3.70 6.60 -24.65
N LYS A 22 3.52 6.17 -25.89
CA LYS A 22 4.65 6.03 -26.85
C LYS A 22 5.41 7.34 -27.13
N HIS A 23 4.85 8.49 -26.73
CA HIS A 23 5.45 9.80 -26.90
C HIS A 23 6.02 10.38 -25.58
N GLY A 24 6.05 9.59 -24.51
CA GLY A 24 6.51 9.98 -23.18
C GLY A 24 5.37 10.21 -22.18
N TRP A 25 5.65 10.97 -21.14
CA TRP A 25 4.74 11.29 -20.07
C TRP A 25 3.72 12.36 -20.47
N SER A 26 2.46 12.15 -20.13
CA SER A 26 1.39 13.10 -20.42
C SER A 26 0.37 13.19 -19.28
N GLN A 27 -0.27 14.34 -19.14
CA GLN A 27 -1.44 14.47 -18.29
C GLN A 27 -2.61 13.71 -18.93
N ALA A 28 -3.34 12.97 -18.11
CA ALA A 28 -4.55 12.29 -18.58
C ALA A 28 -5.68 13.33 -18.74
N LEU A 29 -6.08 13.57 -19.97
CA LEU A 29 -7.16 14.49 -20.35
C LEU A 29 -8.36 13.70 -20.88
N GLY A 30 -9.55 14.30 -20.82
CA GLY A 30 -10.73 13.73 -21.47
C GLY A 30 -11.22 12.39 -20.93
N GLY A 31 -10.99 12.10 -19.64
CA GLY A 31 -11.47 10.87 -19.02
C GLY A 31 -10.53 9.66 -19.16
N HIS A 32 -9.44 9.78 -19.93
CA HIS A 32 -8.43 8.71 -20.01
C HIS A 32 -7.80 8.45 -18.63
N PRO A 33 -7.60 7.19 -18.22
CA PRO A 33 -7.01 6.87 -16.93
C PRO A 33 -5.52 7.17 -16.92
N THR A 34 -5.03 7.67 -15.78
CA THR A 34 -3.59 7.71 -15.51
C THR A 34 -3.04 6.31 -15.34
N THR A 35 -1.82 6.06 -15.79
CA THR A 35 -1.19 4.73 -15.76
C THR A 35 -0.12 4.60 -14.67
N HIS A 36 0.44 5.72 -14.20
CA HIS A 36 1.53 5.73 -13.23
C HIS A 36 1.33 6.80 -12.15
N ILE A 37 1.95 6.55 -11.01
CA ILE A 37 2.12 7.49 -9.90
C ILE A 37 3.61 7.83 -9.83
N LEU A 38 3.93 9.11 -9.76
CA LEU A 38 5.27 9.64 -9.63
C LEU A 38 5.42 10.30 -8.26
N LYS A 39 6.41 9.86 -7.49
CA LYS A 39 6.74 10.41 -6.17
C LYS A 39 8.15 11.02 -6.25
N PRO A 40 8.30 12.35 -6.32
CA PRO A 40 9.62 12.99 -6.38
C PRO A 40 10.35 12.83 -5.05
N GLN A 41 11.68 12.77 -5.12
CA GLN A 41 12.55 12.81 -3.95
C GLN A 41 12.29 14.07 -3.14
N LEU A 42 12.18 13.91 -1.83
CA LEU A 42 12.04 15.02 -0.90
C LEU A 42 13.40 15.34 -0.26
N PRO A 43 13.66 16.62 0.08
CA PRO A 43 14.92 16.99 0.72
C PRO A 43 14.97 16.58 2.19
N GLY A 44 16.18 16.49 2.74
CA GLY A 44 16.43 16.33 4.17
C GLY A 44 16.10 14.94 4.70
N ALA A 45 15.38 14.85 5.83
CA ALA A 45 15.12 13.59 6.53
C ALA A 45 14.31 12.56 5.72
N HIS A 46 13.71 12.97 4.60
CA HIS A 46 12.92 12.11 3.72
C HIS A 46 13.61 11.79 2.40
N GLU A 47 14.89 12.10 2.27
CA GLU A 47 15.65 11.96 1.04
C GLU A 47 15.72 10.50 0.54
N THR A 48 15.77 9.53 1.45
CA THR A 48 15.88 8.11 1.10
C THR A 48 14.55 7.42 0.84
N VAL A 49 13.42 8.00 1.25
CA VAL A 49 12.10 7.33 1.29
C VAL A 49 11.71 6.71 -0.05
N ILE A 50 11.95 7.38 -1.17
CA ILE A 50 11.62 6.84 -2.50
C ILE A 50 12.46 5.61 -2.86
N PHE A 51 13.70 5.54 -2.42
CA PHE A 51 14.59 4.40 -2.64
C PHE A 51 14.20 3.23 -1.72
N ASP A 52 13.84 3.53 -0.46
CA ASP A 52 13.34 2.55 0.49
C ASP A 52 12.01 1.94 0.00
N GLU A 53 11.11 2.75 -0.55
CA GLU A 53 9.85 2.28 -1.13
C GLU A 53 10.10 1.41 -2.38
N GLU A 54 11.01 1.82 -3.28
CA GLU A 54 11.39 1.00 -4.44
C GLU A 54 11.97 -0.34 -4.01
N TYR A 55 12.85 -0.33 -3.02
CA TYR A 55 13.42 -1.56 -2.46
C TYR A 55 12.34 -2.47 -1.88
N GLY A 56 11.41 -1.93 -1.08
CA GLY A 56 10.29 -2.69 -0.52
C GLY A 56 9.37 -3.26 -1.60
N ALA A 57 9.05 -2.48 -2.63
CA ALA A 57 8.24 -2.93 -3.77
C ALA A 57 8.92 -4.06 -4.53
N ARG A 58 10.24 -3.99 -4.75
CA ARG A 58 11.04 -5.03 -5.41
C ARG A 58 11.02 -6.34 -4.61
N ILE A 59 11.15 -6.27 -3.29
CA ILE A 59 11.03 -7.46 -2.43
C ILE A 59 9.59 -8.01 -2.48
N ALA A 60 8.57 -7.17 -2.41
CA ALA A 60 7.18 -7.60 -2.53
C ALA A 60 6.94 -8.33 -3.87
N ARG A 61 7.49 -7.83 -5.00
CA ARG A 61 7.43 -8.52 -6.30
C ARG A 61 8.14 -9.88 -6.27
N SER A 62 9.34 -9.96 -5.71
CA SER A 62 10.10 -11.22 -5.62
C SER A 62 9.36 -12.30 -4.82
N LEU A 63 8.51 -11.88 -3.90
CA LEU A 63 7.64 -12.74 -3.10
C LEU A 63 6.25 -12.93 -3.72
N VAL A 64 6.00 -12.45 -4.93
CA VAL A 64 4.69 -12.53 -5.60
C VAL A 64 3.57 -11.89 -4.74
N LEU A 65 3.89 -10.82 -4.02
CA LEU A 65 2.94 -10.01 -3.26
C LEU A 65 2.58 -8.71 -3.97
N ALA A 66 3.34 -8.34 -5.00
CA ALA A 66 3.07 -7.23 -5.91
C ALA A 66 3.24 -7.71 -7.35
N ASN A 67 2.45 -7.15 -8.27
CA ASN A 67 2.41 -7.49 -9.69
C ASN A 67 2.47 -6.26 -10.60
N PHE A 68 3.04 -5.17 -10.11
CA PHE A 68 3.23 -3.91 -10.82
C PHE A 68 4.69 -3.49 -10.75
N ASP A 69 5.16 -2.75 -11.74
CA ASP A 69 6.54 -2.31 -11.80
C ASP A 69 6.77 -1.00 -11.06
N THR A 70 7.99 -0.88 -10.53
CA THR A 70 8.51 0.35 -9.91
C THR A 70 9.95 0.57 -10.34
N TRP A 71 10.35 1.82 -10.52
CA TRP A 71 11.74 2.19 -10.80
C TRP A 71 12.01 3.63 -10.38
N ILE A 72 13.30 3.97 -10.25
CA ILE A 72 13.72 5.36 -10.07
C ILE A 72 14.07 5.93 -11.45
N GLU A 73 13.48 7.08 -11.78
CA GLU A 73 13.76 7.83 -13.01
C GLU A 73 14.21 9.25 -12.63
N ASP A 74 15.18 9.77 -13.36
CA ASP A 74 15.64 11.15 -13.16
C ASP A 74 14.87 12.11 -14.07
N PHE A 75 14.19 13.08 -13.47
CA PHE A 75 13.50 14.14 -14.18
C PHE A 75 14.26 15.46 -14.01
N ALA A 76 15.20 15.73 -14.92
CA ALA A 76 16.02 16.95 -14.92
C ALA A 76 16.80 17.19 -13.61
N GLY A 77 17.41 16.13 -13.07
CA GLY A 77 18.19 16.16 -11.82
C GLY A 77 17.36 15.92 -10.56
N LEU A 78 16.07 15.57 -10.71
CA LEU A 78 15.19 15.21 -9.60
C LEU A 78 14.86 13.71 -9.65
N PRO A 79 15.50 12.88 -8.82
CA PRO A 79 15.14 11.47 -8.71
C PRO A 79 13.67 11.32 -8.31
N THR A 80 12.96 10.45 -8.99
CA THR A 80 11.53 10.25 -8.82
C THR A 80 11.21 8.78 -8.85
N LEU A 81 10.50 8.27 -7.85
CA LEU A 81 9.94 6.94 -7.88
C LEU A 81 8.74 6.91 -8.80
N VAL A 82 8.82 6.08 -9.83
CA VAL A 82 7.73 5.81 -10.76
C VAL A 82 7.10 4.47 -10.38
N ILE A 83 5.77 4.46 -10.24
CA ILE A 83 4.98 3.30 -9.83
C ILE A 83 3.91 3.05 -10.88
N GLU A 84 3.92 1.88 -11.50
CA GLU A 84 2.83 1.44 -12.37
C GLU A 84 1.56 1.23 -11.53
N ARG A 85 0.43 1.61 -12.07
CA ARG A 85 -0.86 1.48 -11.40
C ARG A 85 -1.46 0.10 -11.65
N TYR A 86 -1.51 -0.73 -10.62
CA TYR A 86 -2.13 -2.06 -10.64
C TYR A 86 -3.68 -2.02 -10.72
N ASP A 87 -4.28 -0.87 -10.37
CA ASP A 87 -5.73 -0.62 -10.46
C ASP A 87 -6.15 -0.15 -11.87
N ARG A 88 -5.45 -0.66 -12.88
CA ARG A 88 -5.69 -0.42 -14.31
C ARG A 88 -5.71 -1.75 -15.05
N ALA A 89 -6.74 -1.98 -15.85
CA ALA A 89 -6.82 -3.14 -16.74
C ALA A 89 -7.49 -2.72 -18.06
N ASN A 90 -6.87 -3.08 -19.19
CA ASN A 90 -7.42 -2.82 -20.53
C ASN A 90 -7.83 -1.35 -20.79
N GLY A 91 -7.10 -0.40 -20.18
CA GLY A 91 -7.42 1.02 -20.29
C GLY A 91 -8.53 1.50 -19.36
N GLU A 92 -9.06 0.64 -18.50
CA GLU A 92 -10.12 0.96 -17.54
C GLU A 92 -9.58 1.03 -16.11
N ARG A 93 -10.38 1.62 -15.22
CA ARG A 93 -10.08 1.69 -13.78
C ARG A 93 -10.73 0.51 -13.07
N ILE A 94 -9.95 -0.19 -12.25
CA ILE A 94 -10.47 -1.14 -11.28
C ILE A 94 -10.80 -0.38 -10.00
N HIS A 95 -12.00 -0.54 -9.48
CA HIS A 95 -12.39 0.09 -8.22
C HIS A 95 -11.62 -0.52 -7.05
N GLN A 96 -11.09 0.33 -6.17
CA GLN A 96 -10.39 -0.06 -4.96
C GLN A 96 -11.01 0.63 -3.75
N GLU A 97 -11.17 -0.12 -2.67
CA GLU A 97 -11.49 0.39 -1.33
C GLU A 97 -10.37 0.05 -0.38
N ASP A 98 -9.87 1.01 0.38
CA ASP A 98 -8.96 0.72 1.48
C ASP A 98 -9.70 0.16 2.71
N PHE A 99 -8.99 -0.52 3.62
CA PHE A 99 -9.65 -1.09 4.80
C PHE A 99 -10.12 -0.06 5.82
N ASN A 100 -9.71 1.20 5.72
CA ASN A 100 -10.37 2.28 6.45
C ASN A 100 -11.82 2.44 5.99
N GLN A 101 -12.04 2.44 4.66
CA GLN A 101 -13.36 2.52 4.06
C GLN A 101 -14.19 1.27 4.37
N VAL A 102 -13.63 0.08 4.15
CA VAL A 102 -14.29 -1.21 4.40
C VAL A 102 -14.75 -1.38 5.85
N LEU A 103 -13.97 -0.89 6.81
CA LEU A 103 -14.26 -0.99 8.25
C LEU A 103 -14.97 0.24 8.83
N GLY A 104 -15.23 1.27 8.01
CA GLY A 104 -15.90 2.50 8.42
C GLY A 104 -15.06 3.40 9.35
N ALA A 105 -13.72 3.26 9.30
CA ALA A 105 -12.81 4.09 10.08
C ALA A 105 -12.59 5.46 9.41
N GLN A 106 -12.29 6.49 10.21
CA GLN A 106 -12.11 7.87 9.73
C GLN A 106 -10.76 8.45 10.20
N GLY A 107 -10.18 9.31 9.37
CA GLY A 107 -8.98 10.07 9.70
C GLY A 107 -7.84 9.20 10.25
N ASN A 108 -7.42 9.47 11.48
CA ASN A 108 -6.32 8.75 12.16
C ASN A 108 -6.71 7.38 12.73
N GLU A 109 -7.99 6.98 12.69
CA GLU A 109 -8.43 5.64 13.06
C GLU A 109 -7.87 4.54 12.12
N LYS A 110 -7.17 4.92 11.05
CA LYS A 110 -6.34 4.02 10.23
C LYS A 110 -5.24 3.31 11.02
N TYR A 111 -4.82 3.89 12.16
CA TYR A 111 -3.90 3.30 13.13
C TYR A 111 -4.69 2.60 14.23
N GLN A 112 -4.33 1.38 14.55
CA GLN A 112 -5.06 0.58 15.55
C GLN A 112 -5.05 1.23 16.95
N GLU A 113 -3.98 1.92 17.35
CA GLU A 113 -3.89 2.64 18.62
C GLU A 113 -4.94 3.74 18.76
N VAL A 114 -5.46 4.25 17.64
CA VAL A 114 -6.46 5.32 17.61
C VAL A 114 -7.84 4.72 17.36
N GLY A 115 -8.68 4.65 18.40
CA GLY A 115 -10.06 4.20 18.31
C GLY A 115 -10.26 2.68 18.21
N GLY A 116 -9.24 1.89 17.90
CA GLY A 116 -9.30 0.42 17.85
C GLY A 116 -10.26 -0.15 16.79
N ILE A 117 -10.71 0.65 15.83
CA ILE A 117 -11.65 0.22 14.78
C ILE A 117 -10.97 -0.72 13.80
N VAL A 118 -9.69 -0.48 13.48
CA VAL A 118 -8.92 -1.32 12.57
C VAL A 118 -8.00 -2.26 13.35
N SER A 119 -7.84 -3.49 12.86
CA SER A 119 -6.84 -4.45 13.33
C SER A 119 -6.62 -5.50 12.25
N LEU A 120 -5.48 -6.20 12.27
CA LEU A 120 -5.20 -7.31 11.34
C LEU A 120 -6.31 -8.36 11.39
N LYS A 121 -6.80 -8.71 12.58
CA LYS A 121 -7.91 -9.65 12.75
C LYS A 121 -9.19 -9.16 12.06
N ARG A 122 -9.60 -7.90 12.23
CA ARG A 122 -10.80 -7.35 11.58
C ARG A 122 -10.65 -7.26 10.05
N ILE A 123 -9.44 -6.98 9.56
CA ILE A 123 -9.12 -7.03 8.13
C ILE A 123 -9.27 -8.46 7.60
N ALA A 124 -8.72 -9.45 8.32
CA ALA A 124 -8.86 -10.87 7.97
C ALA A 124 -10.33 -11.33 7.98
N GLU A 125 -11.12 -10.90 8.96
CA GLU A 125 -12.57 -11.17 9.00
C GLU A 125 -13.31 -10.56 7.82
N ALA A 126 -12.96 -9.35 7.40
CA ALA A 126 -13.56 -8.71 6.22
C ALA A 126 -13.17 -9.44 4.93
N LEU A 127 -11.91 -9.87 4.79
CA LEU A 127 -11.46 -10.71 3.67
C LEU A 127 -12.25 -12.02 3.59
N ARG A 128 -12.42 -12.72 4.70
CA ARG A 128 -13.18 -14.00 4.73
C ARG A 128 -14.62 -13.87 4.27
N ARG A 129 -15.23 -12.70 4.44
CA ARG A 129 -16.61 -12.42 4.01
C ARG A 129 -16.72 -12.00 2.56
N ASN A 130 -15.71 -11.33 2.02
CA ASN A 130 -15.82 -10.59 0.78
C ASN A 130 -14.85 -11.05 -0.33
N SER A 131 -13.80 -11.81 0.00
CA SER A 131 -12.80 -12.22 -0.98
C SER A 131 -12.55 -13.72 -1.01
N LEU A 132 -11.73 -14.16 -1.95
CA LEU A 132 -11.38 -15.59 -2.09
C LEU A 132 -10.42 -16.03 -0.99
N GLN A 133 -10.52 -17.29 -0.57
CA GLN A 133 -9.69 -17.93 0.47
C GLN A 133 -8.17 -17.68 0.34
N PRO A 134 -7.56 -17.68 -0.86
CA PRO A 134 -6.13 -17.40 -0.99
C PRO A 134 -5.69 -16.05 -0.42
N ASP A 135 -6.59 -15.05 -0.34
CA ASP A 135 -6.26 -13.71 0.09
C ASP A 135 -5.90 -13.62 1.58
N LEU A 136 -6.39 -14.53 2.43
CA LEU A 136 -5.90 -14.63 3.81
C LEU A 136 -4.43 -15.03 3.89
N THR A 137 -4.01 -15.97 3.05
CA THR A 137 -2.60 -16.36 2.96
C THR A 137 -1.75 -15.20 2.44
N VAL A 138 -2.25 -14.43 1.48
CA VAL A 138 -1.57 -13.24 0.97
C VAL A 138 -1.45 -12.18 2.08
N LEU A 139 -2.52 -11.90 2.83
CA LEU A 139 -2.47 -10.98 3.98
C LEU A 139 -1.45 -11.44 5.04
N ALA A 140 -1.40 -12.75 5.35
CA ALA A 140 -0.43 -13.31 6.28
C ALA A 140 1.01 -13.06 5.80
N ARG A 141 1.29 -13.30 4.53
CA ARG A 141 2.61 -13.06 3.93
C ARG A 141 2.96 -11.56 3.90
N MET A 142 2.00 -10.67 3.63
CA MET A 142 2.20 -9.23 3.72
C MET A 142 2.53 -8.79 5.15
N THR A 143 1.84 -9.34 6.14
CA THR A 143 2.10 -9.06 7.56
C THR A 143 3.52 -9.51 7.97
N ILE A 144 3.91 -10.71 7.58
CA ILE A 144 5.26 -11.23 7.84
C ILE A 144 6.30 -10.36 7.14
N LEU A 145 6.09 -9.98 5.88
CA LEU A 145 6.97 -9.10 5.13
C LEU A 145 7.11 -7.74 5.81
N SER A 146 6.00 -7.13 6.25
CA SER A 146 6.00 -5.86 6.95
C SER A 146 6.88 -5.90 8.20
N VAL A 147 6.74 -6.94 9.02
CA VAL A 147 7.58 -7.14 10.21
C VAL A 147 9.04 -7.39 9.82
N ALA A 148 9.30 -8.24 8.83
CA ALA A 148 10.66 -8.60 8.43
C ALA A 148 11.45 -7.41 7.84
N LEU A 149 10.79 -6.53 7.09
CA LEU A 149 11.38 -5.32 6.51
C LEU A 149 11.39 -4.13 7.47
N GLY A 150 10.65 -4.19 8.57
CA GLY A 150 10.43 -3.02 9.42
C GLY A 150 9.59 -1.94 8.73
N ASN A 151 8.59 -2.33 7.94
CA ASN A 151 7.56 -1.44 7.43
C ASN A 151 6.59 -1.12 8.57
N LEU A 152 6.80 0.02 9.22
CA LEU A 152 6.02 0.42 10.41
C LEU A 152 4.66 1.02 10.04
N ASP A 153 4.48 1.49 8.80
CA ASP A 153 3.29 2.23 8.36
C ASP A 153 2.31 1.39 7.53
N MET A 154 2.30 0.06 7.72
CA MET A 154 1.28 -0.80 7.13
C MET A 154 -0.06 -0.60 7.86
N HIS A 155 -0.69 0.56 7.66
CA HIS A 155 -1.99 0.90 8.24
C HIS A 155 -3.15 0.49 7.32
N ALA A 156 -4.40 0.66 7.80
CA ALA A 156 -5.60 0.23 7.08
C ALA A 156 -5.78 0.86 5.67
N LYS A 157 -5.17 2.03 5.41
CA LYS A 157 -5.18 2.65 4.06
C LYS A 157 -4.11 2.10 3.12
N ASN A 158 -3.15 1.32 3.64
CA ASN A 158 -2.11 0.66 2.84
C ASN A 158 -2.45 -0.82 2.58
N LEU A 159 -3.69 -1.21 2.87
CA LEU A 159 -4.30 -2.48 2.54
C LEU A 159 -5.65 -2.20 1.88
N GLY A 160 -6.00 -2.90 0.83
CA GLY A 160 -7.23 -2.61 0.09
C GLY A 160 -7.85 -3.83 -0.59
N LEU A 161 -9.09 -3.66 -1.01
CA LEU A 161 -9.84 -4.60 -1.83
C LEU A 161 -9.95 -4.06 -3.25
N LEU A 162 -9.72 -4.90 -4.25
CA LEU A 162 -10.00 -4.64 -5.66
C LEU A 162 -11.31 -5.31 -6.05
N HIS A 163 -12.19 -4.55 -6.67
CA HIS A 163 -13.45 -5.04 -7.25
C HIS A 163 -13.23 -5.29 -8.73
N LEU A 164 -13.00 -6.55 -9.07
CA LEU A 164 -12.68 -6.95 -10.45
C LEU A 164 -13.92 -6.90 -11.35
N THR A 165 -13.71 -6.75 -12.64
CA THR A 165 -14.79 -6.65 -13.65
C THR A 165 -15.66 -7.91 -13.76
N ASN A 166 -15.14 -9.07 -13.35
CA ASN A 166 -15.91 -10.33 -13.28
C ASN A 166 -16.76 -10.47 -12.01
N GLY A 167 -16.77 -9.46 -11.14
CA GLY A 167 -17.50 -9.44 -9.88
C GLY A 167 -16.72 -10.01 -8.68
N ASP A 168 -15.53 -10.56 -8.88
CA ASP A 168 -14.69 -11.01 -7.78
C ASP A 168 -14.14 -9.83 -6.98
N VAL A 169 -14.00 -10.04 -5.67
CA VAL A 169 -13.29 -9.11 -4.79
C VAL A 169 -11.99 -9.78 -4.33
N ARG A 170 -10.88 -9.09 -4.47
CA ARG A 170 -9.55 -9.61 -4.15
C ARG A 170 -8.77 -8.63 -3.27
N LEU A 171 -7.89 -9.15 -2.43
CA LEU A 171 -6.91 -8.31 -1.75
C LEU A 171 -6.00 -7.63 -2.79
N ALA A 172 -5.84 -6.31 -2.68
CA ALA A 172 -4.93 -5.56 -3.53
C ALA A 172 -3.47 -6.04 -3.34
N PRO A 173 -2.61 -5.91 -4.36
CA PRO A 173 -1.18 -6.13 -4.21
C PRO A 173 -0.60 -5.32 -3.05
N ALA A 174 0.54 -5.74 -2.51
CA ALA A 174 1.26 -4.96 -1.51
C ALA A 174 1.81 -3.67 -2.13
N TYR A 175 1.35 -2.52 -1.67
CA TYR A 175 1.78 -1.18 -2.08
C TYR A 175 2.22 -0.37 -0.87
N ASP A 176 2.95 0.72 -1.09
CA ASP A 176 3.53 1.56 -0.02
C ASP A 176 4.34 0.74 1.00
N VAL A 177 5.12 -0.23 0.53
CA VAL A 177 5.99 -1.07 1.38
C VAL A 177 7.31 -0.33 1.58
N VAL A 178 7.42 0.37 2.70
CA VAL A 178 8.60 1.20 3.01
C VAL A 178 9.30 0.68 4.27
N PRO A 179 10.54 0.17 4.20
CA PRO A 179 11.35 -0.11 5.38
C PRO A 179 11.62 1.18 6.17
N GLN A 180 11.15 1.25 7.41
CA GLN A 180 11.21 2.47 8.23
C GLN A 180 11.88 2.25 9.60
N ALA A 181 12.13 0.99 9.99
CA ALA A 181 12.69 0.68 11.31
C ALA A 181 14.10 1.26 11.53
N HIS A 182 14.81 1.62 10.45
CA HIS A 182 16.13 2.27 10.49
C HIS A 182 16.04 3.79 10.59
N MET A 183 14.85 4.37 10.35
CA MET A 183 14.63 5.81 10.41
C MET A 183 14.39 6.28 11.85
N ASN A 184 14.53 7.58 12.09
CA ASN A 184 14.19 8.18 13.38
C ASN A 184 12.66 8.25 13.52
N ASN A 185 12.08 7.34 14.32
CA ASN A 185 10.65 7.21 14.60
C ASN A 185 10.42 6.57 15.97
N ASP A 186 9.17 6.34 16.36
CA ASP A 186 8.81 5.74 17.64
C ASP A 186 8.94 4.20 17.67
N GLY A 187 9.23 3.57 16.55
CA GLY A 187 9.40 2.12 16.39
C GLY A 187 8.11 1.31 16.52
N LYS A 188 6.94 1.95 16.37
CA LYS A 188 5.64 1.29 16.49
C LYS A 188 5.08 0.90 15.13
N LEU A 189 4.47 -0.29 15.09
CA LEU A 189 3.66 -0.75 13.98
C LEU A 189 2.30 -0.02 13.96
N ALA A 190 1.82 0.36 12.79
CA ALA A 190 0.50 0.95 12.60
C ALA A 190 -0.65 0.00 13.01
N LEU A 191 -0.47 -1.30 12.74
CA LEU A 191 -1.33 -2.38 13.18
C LEU A 191 -0.53 -3.35 14.06
N ALA A 192 -1.01 -3.60 15.27
CA ALA A 192 -0.35 -4.51 16.21
C ALA A 192 -0.35 -5.95 15.71
N VAL A 193 0.71 -6.68 16.00
CA VAL A 193 0.78 -8.13 15.82
C VAL A 193 0.59 -8.79 17.20
N ASN A 194 -0.49 -9.52 17.39
CA ASN A 194 -0.83 -10.13 18.68
C ASN A 194 -0.79 -9.12 19.84
N LYS A 195 -1.34 -7.91 19.62
CA LYS A 195 -1.33 -6.77 20.56
C LYS A 195 0.05 -6.15 20.82
N VAL A 196 1.11 -6.61 20.17
CA VAL A 196 2.44 -6.03 20.24
C VAL A 196 2.56 -4.93 19.18
N TYR A 197 2.74 -3.68 19.61
CA TYR A 197 2.91 -2.53 18.72
C TYR A 197 4.39 -2.26 18.41
N ARG A 198 5.28 -2.46 19.38
CA ARG A 198 6.69 -2.13 19.20
C ARG A 198 7.37 -3.18 18.31
N HIS A 199 7.79 -2.77 17.12
CA HIS A 199 8.35 -3.64 16.09
C HIS A 199 9.45 -4.57 16.63
N ARG A 200 10.43 -4.04 17.39
CA ARG A 200 11.55 -4.81 17.93
C ARG A 200 11.13 -5.91 18.92
N ASP A 201 9.92 -5.81 19.47
CA ASP A 201 9.41 -6.75 20.48
C ASP A 201 8.53 -7.85 19.86
N VAL A 202 8.23 -7.76 18.54
CA VAL A 202 7.46 -8.78 17.83
C VAL A 202 8.28 -10.04 17.66
N THR A 203 7.74 -11.15 18.14
CA THR A 203 8.36 -12.47 18.05
C THR A 203 7.69 -13.37 17.01
N ARG A 204 8.30 -14.52 16.69
CA ARG A 204 7.66 -15.56 15.86
C ARG A 204 6.39 -16.10 16.50
N GLN A 205 6.37 -16.17 17.84
CA GLN A 205 5.20 -16.59 18.60
C GLN A 205 4.05 -15.61 18.42
N ASP A 206 4.32 -14.31 18.43
CA ASP A 206 3.30 -13.27 18.20
C ASP A 206 2.72 -13.37 16.78
N LEU A 207 3.58 -13.51 15.76
CA LEU A 207 3.12 -13.74 14.39
C LEU A 207 2.24 -15.00 14.30
N SER A 208 2.68 -16.11 14.89
CA SER A 208 1.89 -17.36 14.90
C SER A 208 0.55 -17.21 15.62
N ALA A 209 0.52 -16.50 16.76
CA ALA A 209 -0.70 -16.25 17.52
C ALA A 209 -1.67 -15.36 16.76
N GLU A 210 -1.18 -14.28 16.14
CA GLU A 210 -1.99 -13.38 15.31
C GLU A 210 -2.64 -14.13 14.14
N LEU A 211 -1.85 -14.89 13.37
CA LEU A 211 -2.36 -15.62 12.21
C LEU A 211 -3.37 -16.71 12.61
N LYS A 212 -3.15 -17.42 13.73
CA LYS A 212 -4.11 -18.39 14.26
C LYS A 212 -5.42 -17.74 14.71
N ALA A 213 -5.39 -16.49 15.18
CA ALA A 213 -6.58 -15.78 15.61
C ALA A 213 -7.49 -15.37 14.44
N TRP A 214 -7.01 -15.48 13.20
CA TRP A 214 -7.83 -15.23 12.01
C TRP A 214 -8.68 -16.43 11.58
N GLY A 215 -8.41 -17.63 12.07
CA GLY A 215 -9.13 -18.90 11.80
C GLY A 215 -8.51 -19.71 10.68
#